data_31c36b846decedd1fafc67a2c6461bc7
#
_entry.id   31c36b846decedd1fafc67a2c6461bc7
#
_cell.length_a   1.000
_cell.length_b   1.000
_cell.length_c   1.000
_cell.angle_alpha   90.00
_cell.angle_beta   90.00
_cell.angle_gamma   90.00
#
_symmetry.space_group_name_H-M   'P 1'
#
loop_
_entity.id
_entity.type
_entity.pdbx_description
1 polymer ?
#
loop_
_entity_poly.entity_id
_entity_poly.type
_entity_poly.pdbx_seq_one_letter_code
_entity_poly.pdbx_strand_id
1 'polypeptide(L)'
;MILIDGKKIAAELRQELKKEVSDLKAKYNKVPGLTVILIGDMTPSQIYVRNKEKSAIEVGLKSDVIKYPDTVEEKVILDKIHDLNKDDAVSGILVQLPLPKHIDKKKVIEKIDPSKDVDGFHPMNVGNLSSGYESSVPCTPLGCYLLIKKMEPNLNGKKAVIIGRSNLNGKPMAQLLLKENCTVTITHSRTKDLKAECLEADIIVAAVGIPELVKGDWVKKDTIVIDVGINKTDKGLSLIHI
;
A
#
# COMPACT_ATOMS: atom_id res chain seq x y z
N MET A 1 0.97 -25.66 8.16
CA MET A 1 0.81 -24.28 7.64
C MET A 1 0.50 -23.35 8.81
N ILE A 2 1.18 -22.21 8.90
CA ILE A 2 0.93 -21.17 9.92
C ILE A 2 0.21 -20.03 9.21
N LEU A 3 -0.99 -19.64 9.68
CA LEU A 3 -1.71 -18.50 9.17
C LEU A 3 -1.15 -17.21 9.77
N ILE A 4 -0.80 -16.23 8.93
CA ILE A 4 -0.40 -14.89 9.36
C ILE A 4 -1.66 -14.11 9.72
N ASP A 5 -1.89 -13.84 11.00
CA ASP A 5 -3.05 -13.06 11.45
C ASP A 5 -2.81 -11.55 11.24
N GLY A 6 -3.11 -11.10 10.03
CA GLY A 6 -2.97 -9.69 9.65
C GLY A 6 -3.87 -8.74 10.46
N LYS A 7 -5.04 -9.21 10.95
CA LYS A 7 -5.92 -8.38 11.79
C LYS A 7 -5.29 -8.08 13.14
N LYS A 8 -4.71 -9.12 13.76
CA LYS A 8 -4.01 -9.00 15.05
C LYS A 8 -2.80 -8.07 14.90
N ILE A 9 -1.96 -8.30 13.89
CA ILE A 9 -0.76 -7.48 13.64
C ILE A 9 -1.13 -6.02 13.37
N ALA A 10 -2.17 -5.77 12.56
CA ALA A 10 -2.66 -4.42 12.31
C ALA A 10 -3.24 -3.74 13.57
N ALA A 11 -3.86 -4.50 14.48
CA ALA A 11 -4.34 -3.96 15.76
C ALA A 11 -3.17 -3.58 16.68
N GLU A 12 -2.15 -4.42 16.78
CA GLU A 12 -0.91 -4.13 17.52
C GLU A 12 -0.26 -2.85 16.99
N LEU A 13 -0.06 -2.73 15.67
CA LEU A 13 0.52 -1.56 15.03
C LEU A 13 -0.30 -0.28 15.30
N ARG A 14 -1.64 -0.35 15.26
CA ARG A 14 -2.48 0.82 15.60
C ARG A 14 -2.32 1.26 17.05
N GLN A 15 -2.09 0.35 18.00
CA GLN A 15 -1.82 0.73 19.39
C GLN A 15 -0.47 1.44 19.53
N GLU A 16 0.56 0.99 18.82
CA GLU A 16 1.87 1.65 18.78
C GLU A 16 1.73 3.06 18.19
N LEU A 17 1.09 3.20 17.02
CA LEU A 17 0.83 4.50 16.39
C LEU A 17 0.01 5.44 17.28
N LYS A 18 -0.99 4.93 18.00
CA LYS A 18 -1.78 5.74 18.93
C LYS A 18 -0.93 6.34 20.04
N LYS A 19 0.04 5.57 20.55
CA LYS A 19 1.01 6.06 21.53
C LYS A 19 1.90 7.14 20.91
N GLU A 20 2.46 6.92 19.72
CA GLU A 20 3.31 7.89 19.03
C GLU A 20 2.57 9.21 18.78
N VAL A 21 1.30 9.16 18.31
CA VAL A 21 0.48 10.36 18.11
C VAL A 21 0.23 11.10 19.43
N SER A 22 -0.01 10.36 20.52
CA SER A 22 -0.16 10.95 21.86
C SER A 22 1.11 11.65 22.32
N ASP A 23 2.26 11.03 22.12
CA ASP A 23 3.57 11.58 22.47
C ASP A 23 3.91 12.84 21.64
N LEU A 24 3.61 12.84 20.34
CA LEU A 24 3.72 14.00 19.46
C LEU A 24 2.85 15.16 19.97
N LYS A 25 1.59 14.86 20.31
CA LYS A 25 0.68 15.85 20.86
C LYS A 25 1.17 16.45 22.18
N ALA A 26 1.66 15.61 23.07
CA ALA A 26 2.18 16.05 24.36
C ALA A 26 3.45 16.91 24.21
N LYS A 27 4.36 16.51 23.30
CA LYS A 27 5.66 17.17 23.14
C LYS A 27 5.60 18.46 22.30
N TYR A 28 4.79 18.46 21.25
CA TYR A 28 4.78 19.54 20.25
C TYR A 28 3.46 20.30 20.15
N ASN A 29 2.44 19.89 20.91
CA ASN A 29 1.06 20.38 20.79
C ASN A 29 0.51 20.31 19.35
N LYS A 30 0.97 19.32 18.57
CA LYS A 30 0.58 19.08 17.19
C LYS A 30 -0.04 17.70 17.04
N VAL A 31 -1.07 17.62 16.23
CA VAL A 31 -1.71 16.35 15.81
C VAL A 31 -1.64 16.28 14.29
N PRO A 32 -1.02 15.24 13.71
CA PRO A 32 -0.96 15.10 12.27
C PRO A 32 -2.36 15.03 11.64
N GLY A 33 -2.54 15.70 10.51
CA GLY A 33 -3.78 15.75 9.75
C GLY A 33 -3.67 14.99 8.44
N LEU A 34 -4.61 14.07 8.19
CA LEU A 34 -4.77 13.37 6.92
C LEU A 34 -5.98 13.92 6.17
N THR A 35 -5.77 14.41 4.97
CA THR A 35 -6.87 14.79 4.07
C THR A 35 -7.01 13.78 2.94
N VAL A 36 -8.21 13.22 2.80
CA VAL A 36 -8.57 12.27 1.75
C VAL A 36 -9.48 12.93 0.74
N ILE A 37 -9.12 12.91 -0.54
CA ILE A 37 -9.97 13.35 -1.64
C ILE A 37 -10.62 12.12 -2.27
N LEU A 38 -11.95 12.09 -2.30
CA LEU A 38 -12.76 11.05 -2.92
C LEU A 38 -13.57 11.65 -4.08
N ILE A 39 -13.44 11.09 -5.27
CA ILE A 39 -14.12 11.55 -6.48
C ILE A 39 -15.04 10.45 -6.98
N GLY A 40 -16.33 10.77 -7.12
CA GLY A 40 -17.38 9.84 -7.54
C GLY A 40 -17.90 8.92 -6.42
N ASP A 41 -18.81 8.04 -6.81
CA ASP A 41 -19.67 7.27 -5.89
C ASP A 41 -19.35 5.77 -5.84
N MET A 42 -18.20 5.35 -6.34
CA MET A 42 -17.83 3.93 -6.37
C MET A 42 -17.85 3.32 -4.96
N THR A 43 -18.77 2.37 -4.74
CA THR A 43 -18.96 1.70 -3.43
C THR A 43 -17.67 1.17 -2.81
N PRO A 44 -16.77 0.48 -3.54
CA PRO A 44 -15.50 0.04 -2.97
C PRO A 44 -14.65 1.20 -2.45
N SER A 45 -14.55 2.30 -3.22
CA SER A 45 -13.78 3.49 -2.83
C SER A 45 -14.33 4.14 -1.56
N GLN A 46 -15.65 4.23 -1.44
CA GLN A 46 -16.32 4.75 -0.24
C GLN A 46 -16.04 3.90 1.00
N ILE A 47 -16.05 2.58 0.86
CA ILE A 47 -15.74 1.65 1.96
C ILE A 47 -14.27 1.83 2.40
N TYR A 48 -13.33 1.90 1.44
CA TYR A 48 -11.92 2.12 1.74
C TYR A 48 -11.67 3.46 2.46
N VAL A 49 -12.26 4.54 1.97
CA VAL A 49 -12.12 5.88 2.57
C VAL A 49 -12.69 5.89 3.99
N ARG A 50 -13.89 5.34 4.19
CA ARG A 50 -14.50 5.23 5.53
C ARG A 50 -13.64 4.42 6.50
N ASN A 51 -13.06 3.32 6.05
CA ASN A 51 -12.18 2.51 6.89
C ASN A 51 -10.87 3.24 7.23
N LYS A 52 -10.29 3.99 6.28
CA LYS A 52 -9.10 4.82 6.50
C LYS A 52 -9.40 5.92 7.52
N GLU A 53 -10.50 6.66 7.34
CA GLU A 53 -10.95 7.69 8.27
C GLU A 53 -11.14 7.13 9.69
N LYS A 54 -11.87 6.02 9.81
CA LYS A 54 -12.06 5.34 11.12
C LYS A 54 -10.73 4.98 11.77
N SER A 55 -9.80 4.39 11.02
CA SER A 55 -8.51 3.98 11.55
C SER A 55 -7.62 5.17 11.93
N ALA A 56 -7.66 6.25 11.15
CA ALA A 56 -6.94 7.49 11.46
C ALA A 56 -7.45 8.11 12.78
N ILE A 57 -8.76 8.22 12.94
CA ILE A 57 -9.40 8.73 14.17
C ILE A 57 -9.08 7.82 15.38
N GLU A 58 -9.12 6.49 15.20
CA GLU A 58 -8.81 5.50 16.24
C GLU A 58 -7.40 5.71 16.84
N VAL A 59 -6.42 6.03 16.01
CA VAL A 59 -5.05 6.29 16.45
C VAL A 59 -4.79 7.73 16.89
N GLY A 60 -5.81 8.60 16.81
CA GLY A 60 -5.74 9.98 17.31
C GLY A 60 -5.30 11.02 16.27
N LEU A 61 -5.21 10.66 14.98
CA LEU A 61 -4.97 11.59 13.89
C LEU A 61 -6.23 12.46 13.63
N LYS A 62 -6.03 13.67 13.10
CA LYS A 62 -7.09 14.40 12.41
C LYS A 62 -7.32 13.76 11.05
N SER A 63 -8.58 13.61 10.64
CA SER A 63 -8.91 13.07 9.34
C SER A 63 -10.07 13.84 8.71
N ASP A 64 -9.83 14.37 7.52
CA ASP A 64 -10.81 15.09 6.73
C ASP A 64 -11.06 14.38 5.40
N VAL A 65 -12.32 14.22 5.01
CA VAL A 65 -12.70 13.63 3.73
C VAL A 65 -13.42 14.65 2.87
N ILE A 66 -12.81 15.02 1.76
CA ILE A 66 -13.37 15.95 0.76
C ILE A 66 -13.94 15.12 -0.38
N LYS A 67 -15.25 15.25 -0.60
CA LYS A 67 -15.96 14.50 -1.65
C LYS A 67 -16.30 15.41 -2.82
N TYR A 68 -16.06 14.90 -4.02
CA TYR A 68 -16.44 15.53 -5.27
C TYR A 68 -17.30 14.60 -6.11
N PRO A 69 -18.23 15.11 -6.92
CA PRO A 69 -18.95 14.30 -7.89
C PRO A 69 -17.99 13.77 -8.96
N ASP A 70 -18.37 12.71 -9.63
CA ASP A 70 -17.59 12.12 -10.75
C ASP A 70 -17.45 13.06 -11.96
N THR A 71 -18.28 14.11 -12.04
CA THR A 71 -18.27 15.14 -13.07
C THR A 71 -17.36 16.33 -12.79
N VAL A 72 -16.66 16.33 -11.63
CA VAL A 72 -15.80 17.46 -11.23
C VAL A 72 -14.67 17.68 -12.26
N GLU A 73 -14.39 18.93 -12.57
CA GLU A 73 -13.29 19.27 -13.47
C GLU A 73 -11.91 18.98 -12.85
N GLU A 74 -10.97 18.47 -13.65
CA GLU A 74 -9.58 18.21 -13.22
C GLU A 74 -8.96 19.42 -12.52
N LYS A 75 -9.18 20.62 -13.07
CA LYS A 75 -8.64 21.86 -12.51
C LYS A 75 -9.03 22.07 -11.06
N VAL A 76 -10.29 21.80 -10.69
CA VAL A 76 -10.80 21.97 -9.31
C VAL A 76 -10.01 21.06 -8.34
N ILE A 77 -9.72 19.84 -8.77
CA ILE A 77 -8.94 18.89 -7.95
C ILE A 77 -7.49 19.36 -7.81
N LEU A 78 -6.86 19.81 -8.90
CA LEU A 78 -5.48 20.30 -8.89
C LEU A 78 -5.33 21.58 -8.03
N ASP A 79 -6.29 22.48 -8.10
CA ASP A 79 -6.33 23.71 -7.29
C ASP A 79 -6.50 23.33 -5.80
N LYS A 80 -7.40 22.38 -5.48
CA LYS A 80 -7.58 21.92 -4.10
C LYS A 80 -6.31 21.25 -3.54
N ILE A 81 -5.62 20.42 -4.31
CA ILE A 81 -4.34 19.83 -3.89
C ILE A 81 -3.30 20.94 -3.64
N HIS A 82 -3.26 21.97 -4.49
CA HIS A 82 -2.36 23.10 -4.30
C HIS A 82 -2.61 23.82 -2.96
N ASP A 83 -3.86 24.02 -2.58
CA ASP A 83 -4.23 24.63 -1.30
C ASP A 83 -3.82 23.74 -0.12
N LEU A 84 -4.08 22.42 -0.21
CA LEU A 84 -3.72 21.45 0.81
C LEU A 84 -2.20 21.32 0.99
N ASN A 85 -1.42 21.46 -0.10
CA ASN A 85 0.05 21.48 -0.01
C ASN A 85 0.56 22.64 0.85
N LYS A 86 -0.16 23.79 0.88
CA LYS A 86 0.23 24.98 1.64
C LYS A 86 -0.33 25.00 3.06
N ASP A 87 -1.28 24.14 3.38
CA ASP A 87 -1.92 24.10 4.69
C ASP A 87 -1.05 23.33 5.69
N ASP A 88 -0.48 24.03 6.67
CA ASP A 88 0.35 23.44 7.72
C ASP A 88 -0.43 22.48 8.65
N ALA A 89 -1.76 22.54 8.65
CA ALA A 89 -2.59 21.59 9.40
C ALA A 89 -2.72 20.24 8.71
N VAL A 90 -2.41 20.16 7.40
CA VAL A 90 -2.43 18.96 6.57
C VAL A 90 -1.04 18.34 6.50
N SER A 91 -0.86 17.23 7.19
CA SER A 91 0.40 16.47 7.18
C SER A 91 0.47 15.44 6.06
N GLY A 92 -0.67 14.99 5.57
CA GLY A 92 -0.75 14.01 4.49
C GLY A 92 -1.96 14.20 3.60
N ILE A 93 -1.77 13.98 2.30
CA ILE A 93 -2.81 14.07 1.26
C ILE A 93 -2.92 12.70 0.60
N LEU A 94 -4.16 12.21 0.48
CA LEU A 94 -4.49 10.99 -0.21
C LEU A 94 -5.59 11.25 -1.23
N VAL A 95 -5.35 10.93 -2.49
CA VAL A 95 -6.39 10.95 -3.52
C VAL A 95 -6.79 9.52 -3.86
N GLN A 96 -8.02 9.15 -3.47
CA GLN A 96 -8.49 7.77 -3.60
C GLN A 96 -8.63 7.34 -5.06
N LEU A 97 -7.86 6.34 -5.45
CA LEU A 97 -7.95 5.71 -6.77
C LEU A 97 -9.05 4.63 -6.80
N PRO A 98 -9.65 4.35 -7.97
CA PRO A 98 -9.41 4.96 -9.28
C PRO A 98 -10.09 6.34 -9.44
N LEU A 99 -9.59 7.14 -10.38
CA LEU A 99 -10.17 8.42 -10.78
C LEU A 99 -11.10 8.27 -11.98
N PRO A 100 -12.08 9.19 -12.18
CA PRO A 100 -12.83 9.31 -13.42
C PRO A 100 -11.88 9.47 -14.63
N LYS A 101 -12.30 8.96 -15.80
CA LYS A 101 -11.43 8.89 -17.00
C LYS A 101 -10.95 10.25 -17.53
N HIS A 102 -11.68 11.34 -17.26
CA HIS A 102 -11.35 12.69 -17.71
C HIS A 102 -10.32 13.38 -16.80
N ILE A 103 -9.97 12.78 -15.66
CA ILE A 103 -8.97 13.31 -14.73
C ILE A 103 -7.67 12.51 -14.92
N ASP A 104 -6.60 13.20 -15.27
CA ASP A 104 -5.29 12.58 -15.44
C ASP A 104 -4.67 12.22 -14.08
N LYS A 105 -4.66 10.92 -13.79
CA LYS A 105 -4.05 10.38 -12.57
C LYS A 105 -2.60 10.85 -12.37
N LYS A 106 -1.82 10.96 -13.45
CA LYS A 106 -0.41 11.33 -13.36
C LYS A 106 -0.27 12.77 -12.87
N LYS A 107 -1.03 13.70 -13.46
CA LYS A 107 -1.04 15.12 -13.04
C LYS A 107 -1.48 15.26 -11.57
N VAL A 108 -2.51 14.50 -11.16
CA VAL A 108 -2.99 14.53 -9.77
C VAL A 108 -1.91 14.06 -8.80
N ILE A 109 -1.24 12.94 -9.08
CA ILE A 109 -0.16 12.41 -8.24
C ILE A 109 1.01 13.40 -8.20
N GLU A 110 1.45 13.92 -9.34
CA GLU A 110 2.58 14.85 -9.44
C GLU A 110 2.27 16.25 -8.84
N LYS A 111 1.00 16.59 -8.61
CA LYS A 111 0.58 17.82 -7.97
C LYS A 111 0.70 17.79 -6.45
N ILE A 112 0.64 16.60 -5.83
CA ILE A 112 0.81 16.44 -4.39
C ILE A 112 2.26 16.76 -4.03
N ASP A 113 2.49 17.53 -2.96
CA ASP A 113 3.84 17.71 -2.43
C ASP A 113 4.41 16.35 -2.01
N PRO A 114 5.62 15.96 -2.46
CA PRO A 114 6.22 14.68 -2.10
C PRO A 114 6.28 14.41 -0.60
N SER A 115 6.42 15.46 0.22
CA SER A 115 6.45 15.36 1.68
C SER A 115 5.08 15.07 2.30
N LYS A 116 3.99 15.32 1.56
CA LYS A 116 2.60 15.07 1.95
C LYS A 116 1.96 13.90 1.20
N ASP A 117 2.68 13.27 0.26
CA ASP A 117 2.22 12.08 -0.47
C ASP A 117 2.28 10.84 0.44
N VAL A 118 1.20 10.54 1.13
CA VAL A 118 1.12 9.39 2.06
C VAL A 118 0.95 8.04 1.36
N ASP A 119 0.57 8.04 0.08
CA ASP A 119 0.48 6.82 -0.72
C ASP A 119 1.84 6.41 -1.35
N GLY A 120 2.84 7.32 -1.35
CA GLY A 120 4.17 7.07 -1.91
C GLY A 120 4.16 6.87 -3.44
N PHE A 121 3.19 7.48 -4.15
CA PHE A 121 3.07 7.34 -5.61
C PHE A 121 3.76 8.46 -6.39
N HIS A 122 4.12 9.56 -5.74
CA HIS A 122 4.83 10.64 -6.38
C HIS A 122 6.17 10.15 -6.93
N PRO A 123 6.56 10.52 -8.17
CA PRO A 123 7.82 10.06 -8.78
C PRO A 123 9.06 10.28 -7.91
N MET A 124 9.09 11.35 -7.11
CA MET A 124 10.18 11.61 -6.16
C MET A 124 10.24 10.51 -5.09
N ASN A 125 9.11 10.16 -4.46
CA ASN A 125 9.06 9.10 -3.44
C ASN A 125 9.41 7.73 -4.03
N VAL A 126 8.93 7.43 -5.24
CA VAL A 126 9.30 6.21 -5.97
C VAL A 126 10.81 6.17 -6.26
N GLY A 127 11.39 7.27 -6.68
CA GLY A 127 12.83 7.40 -6.92
C GLY A 127 13.65 7.24 -5.64
N ASN A 128 13.23 7.90 -4.56
CA ASN A 128 13.87 7.82 -3.25
C ASN A 128 13.84 6.38 -2.72
N LEU A 129 12.68 5.71 -2.76
CA LEU A 129 12.54 4.30 -2.36
C LEU A 129 13.51 3.41 -3.15
N SER A 130 13.58 3.60 -4.47
CA SER A 130 14.45 2.82 -5.35
C SER A 130 15.94 3.07 -5.09
N SER A 131 16.29 4.29 -4.67
CA SER A 131 17.68 4.71 -4.38
C SER A 131 18.07 4.46 -2.91
N GLY A 132 17.19 3.92 -2.09
CA GLY A 132 17.42 3.63 -0.67
C GLY A 132 17.31 4.84 0.25
N TYR A 133 16.86 5.99 -0.26
CA TYR A 133 16.60 7.18 0.57
C TYR A 133 15.29 7.04 1.36
N GLU A 134 15.14 7.89 2.37
CA GLU A 134 13.89 8.00 3.12
C GLU A 134 12.78 8.53 2.22
N SER A 135 11.61 7.90 2.27
CA SER A 135 10.46 8.23 1.44
C SER A 135 9.16 7.68 2.01
N SER A 136 8.05 8.25 1.60
CA SER A 136 6.76 7.57 1.72
C SER A 136 6.76 6.31 0.87
N VAL A 137 6.21 5.24 1.43
CA VAL A 137 6.13 3.91 0.80
C VAL A 137 4.66 3.56 0.59
N PRO A 138 4.28 3.01 -0.58
CA PRO A 138 2.91 2.57 -0.79
C PRO A 138 2.41 1.63 0.31
N CYS A 139 1.23 1.94 0.87
CA CYS A 139 0.73 1.30 2.09
C CYS A 139 0.57 -0.22 1.97
N THR A 140 0.11 -0.73 0.82
CA THR A 140 -0.08 -2.18 0.62
C THR A 140 1.24 -2.94 0.63
N PRO A 141 2.27 -2.56 -0.15
CA PRO A 141 3.61 -3.17 -0.04
C PRO A 141 4.22 -3.06 1.35
N LEU A 142 4.07 -1.90 2.00
CA LEU A 142 4.57 -1.72 3.37
C LEU A 142 3.88 -2.68 4.35
N GLY A 143 2.56 -2.83 4.25
CA GLY A 143 1.81 -3.78 5.07
C GLY A 143 2.27 -5.23 4.84
N CYS A 144 2.45 -5.64 3.58
CA CYS A 144 2.98 -6.96 3.24
C CYS A 144 4.38 -7.17 3.82
N TYR A 145 5.25 -6.18 3.69
CA TYR A 145 6.59 -6.20 4.26
C TYR A 145 6.57 -6.38 5.79
N LEU A 146 5.72 -5.64 6.50
CA LEU A 146 5.57 -5.78 7.96
C LEU A 146 5.08 -7.17 8.37
N LEU A 147 4.16 -7.76 7.62
CA LEU A 147 3.72 -9.14 7.83
C LEU A 147 4.87 -10.15 7.65
N ILE A 148 5.66 -10.00 6.58
CA ILE A 148 6.84 -10.84 6.32
C ILE A 148 7.85 -10.72 7.45
N LYS A 149 8.20 -9.49 7.86
CA LYS A 149 9.16 -9.22 8.95
C LYS A 149 8.71 -9.77 10.31
N LYS A 150 7.40 -9.84 10.54
CA LYS A 150 6.84 -10.44 11.76
C LYS A 150 7.06 -11.96 11.80
N MET A 151 7.05 -12.60 10.63
CA MET A 151 7.28 -14.05 10.50
C MET A 151 8.76 -14.41 10.44
N GLU A 152 9.54 -13.60 9.73
CA GLU A 152 10.98 -13.79 9.53
C GLU A 152 11.70 -12.45 9.72
N PRO A 153 12.23 -12.18 10.90
CA PRO A 153 12.93 -10.92 11.17
C PRO A 153 14.20 -10.71 10.34
N ASN A 154 14.88 -11.79 9.94
CA ASN A 154 16.11 -11.75 9.15
C ASN A 154 15.86 -12.24 7.72
N LEU A 155 15.83 -11.32 6.77
CA LEU A 155 15.58 -11.60 5.35
C LEU A 155 16.87 -11.71 4.52
N ASN A 156 18.05 -11.57 5.13
CA ASN A 156 19.31 -11.60 4.41
C ASN A 156 19.47 -12.89 3.59
N GLY A 157 19.74 -12.73 2.29
CA GLY A 157 19.98 -13.84 1.37
C GLY A 157 18.74 -14.65 0.96
N LYS A 158 17.54 -14.31 1.48
CA LYS A 158 16.29 -14.98 1.06
C LYS A 158 15.99 -14.70 -0.40
N LYS A 159 15.46 -15.70 -1.11
CA LYS A 159 14.93 -15.55 -2.47
C LYS A 159 13.47 -15.10 -2.41
N ALA A 160 13.17 -13.94 -2.97
CA ALA A 160 11.82 -13.40 -3.01
C ALA A 160 11.30 -13.34 -4.44
N VAL A 161 10.15 -13.94 -4.68
CA VAL A 161 9.45 -13.90 -5.97
C VAL A 161 8.21 -13.02 -5.84
N ILE A 162 8.12 -11.98 -6.67
CA ILE A 162 7.00 -11.06 -6.71
C ILE A 162 6.24 -11.28 -8.02
N ILE A 163 5.01 -11.71 -7.92
CA ILE A 163 4.13 -11.95 -9.05
C ILE A 163 3.33 -10.68 -9.31
N GLY A 164 3.69 -9.96 -10.36
CA GLY A 164 3.15 -8.67 -10.72
C GLY A 164 4.17 -7.53 -10.65
N ARG A 165 4.02 -6.52 -11.52
CA ARG A 165 4.97 -5.40 -11.66
C ARG A 165 4.29 -4.03 -11.73
N SER A 166 3.17 -3.87 -11.02
CA SER A 166 2.50 -2.59 -10.94
C SER A 166 3.33 -1.57 -10.15
N ASN A 167 3.14 -0.28 -10.45
CA ASN A 167 3.74 0.80 -9.66
C ASN A 167 3.14 0.90 -8.26
N LEU A 168 1.93 0.33 -8.05
CA LEU A 168 1.24 0.38 -6.77
C LEU A 168 1.71 -0.71 -5.79
N ASN A 169 2.08 -1.89 -6.30
CA ASN A 169 2.38 -3.06 -5.47
C ASN A 169 3.71 -3.74 -5.83
N GLY A 170 3.81 -4.34 -7.01
CA GLY A 170 4.93 -5.23 -7.33
C GLY A 170 6.30 -4.55 -7.28
N LYS A 171 6.44 -3.37 -7.92
CA LYS A 171 7.71 -2.64 -7.93
C LYS A 171 8.13 -2.15 -6.53
N PRO A 172 7.27 -1.45 -5.75
CA PRO A 172 7.65 -1.03 -4.41
C PRO A 172 7.91 -2.20 -3.47
N MET A 173 7.18 -3.32 -3.59
CA MET A 173 7.46 -4.53 -2.82
C MET A 173 8.86 -5.08 -3.10
N ALA A 174 9.27 -5.07 -4.37
CA ALA A 174 10.62 -5.48 -4.77
C ALA A 174 11.70 -4.61 -4.13
N GLN A 175 11.51 -3.30 -4.11
CA GLN A 175 12.46 -2.37 -3.49
C GLN A 175 12.56 -2.60 -1.96
N LEU A 176 11.44 -2.83 -1.28
CA LEU A 176 11.45 -3.12 0.16
C LEU A 176 12.24 -4.40 0.48
N LEU A 177 12.02 -5.48 -0.28
CA LEU A 177 12.72 -6.74 -0.05
C LEU A 177 14.19 -6.68 -0.47
N LEU A 178 14.50 -5.93 -1.54
CA LEU A 178 15.89 -5.68 -1.95
C LEU A 178 16.66 -4.92 -0.86
N LYS A 179 16.04 -3.93 -0.22
CA LYS A 179 16.62 -3.19 0.92
C LYS A 179 16.96 -4.10 2.10
N GLU A 180 16.24 -5.20 2.26
CA GLU A 180 16.48 -6.24 3.28
C GLU A 180 17.48 -7.32 2.82
N ASN A 181 18.24 -7.06 1.76
CA ASN A 181 19.22 -7.99 1.17
C ASN A 181 18.63 -9.29 0.61
N CYS A 182 17.36 -9.28 0.20
CA CYS A 182 16.80 -10.40 -0.55
C CYS A 182 17.34 -10.43 -1.99
N THR A 183 17.46 -11.61 -2.56
CA THR A 183 17.54 -11.80 -4.01
C THR A 183 16.12 -11.76 -4.56
N VAL A 184 15.80 -10.74 -5.37
CA VAL A 184 14.42 -10.47 -5.80
C VAL A 184 14.22 -10.78 -7.28
N THR A 185 13.23 -11.61 -7.57
CA THR A 185 12.74 -11.86 -8.93
C THR A 185 11.35 -11.26 -9.09
N ILE A 186 11.16 -10.37 -10.08
CA ILE A 186 9.86 -9.85 -10.45
C ILE A 186 9.33 -10.62 -11.66
N THR A 187 8.19 -11.29 -11.49
CA THR A 187 7.53 -12.05 -12.54
C THR A 187 6.28 -11.31 -13.06
N HIS A 188 5.84 -11.66 -14.26
CA HIS A 188 4.71 -11.03 -14.92
C HIS A 188 4.13 -11.96 -16.01
N SER A 189 3.08 -11.53 -16.69
CA SER A 189 2.37 -12.31 -17.72
C SER A 189 3.23 -12.83 -18.90
N ARG A 190 4.48 -12.38 -19.00
CA ARG A 190 5.44 -12.85 -20.02
C ARG A 190 6.59 -13.67 -19.45
N THR A 191 6.56 -14.00 -18.15
CA THR A 191 7.51 -14.92 -17.52
C THR A 191 7.26 -16.32 -18.08
N LYS A 192 8.33 -16.99 -18.52
CA LYS A 192 8.22 -18.27 -19.24
C LYS A 192 7.76 -19.41 -18.34
N ASP A 193 8.36 -19.52 -17.17
CA ASP A 193 8.06 -20.59 -16.21
C ASP A 193 7.89 -20.00 -14.81
N LEU A 194 6.66 -19.55 -14.53
CA LEU A 194 6.32 -18.98 -13.23
C LEU A 194 6.40 -20.01 -12.10
N LYS A 195 6.10 -21.29 -12.41
CA LYS A 195 6.16 -22.36 -11.42
C LYS A 195 7.60 -22.60 -10.96
N ALA A 196 8.54 -22.66 -11.88
CA ALA A 196 9.96 -22.83 -11.54
C ALA A 196 10.48 -21.71 -10.63
N GLU A 197 10.11 -20.45 -10.94
CA GLU A 197 10.47 -19.31 -10.10
C GLU A 197 9.90 -19.44 -8.68
N CYS A 198 8.63 -19.84 -8.55
CA CYS A 198 7.98 -20.02 -7.25
C CYS A 198 8.60 -21.15 -6.42
N LEU A 199 8.99 -22.26 -7.05
CA LEU A 199 9.58 -23.42 -6.36
C LEU A 199 10.91 -23.09 -5.67
N GLU A 200 11.65 -22.11 -6.16
CA GLU A 200 12.91 -21.67 -5.55
C GLU A 200 12.74 -20.61 -4.46
N ALA A 201 11.56 -20.02 -4.35
CA ALA A 201 11.32 -18.86 -3.49
C ALA A 201 11.22 -19.22 -2.00
N ASP A 202 11.83 -18.40 -1.14
CA ASP A 202 11.61 -18.39 0.31
C ASP A 202 10.42 -17.48 0.67
N ILE A 203 10.15 -16.50 -0.20
CA ILE A 203 9.06 -15.53 -0.06
C ILE A 203 8.35 -15.40 -1.41
N ILE A 204 7.04 -15.57 -1.43
CA ILE A 204 6.21 -15.33 -2.61
C ILE A 204 5.21 -14.21 -2.27
N VAL A 205 5.17 -13.17 -3.10
CA VAL A 205 4.16 -12.11 -3.01
C VAL A 205 3.34 -12.10 -4.30
N ALA A 206 2.10 -12.57 -4.22
CA ALA A 206 1.17 -12.59 -5.34
C ALA A 206 0.40 -11.26 -5.40
N ALA A 207 0.78 -10.36 -6.32
CA ALA A 207 0.19 -9.03 -6.50
C ALA A 207 -0.54 -8.91 -7.84
N VAL A 208 -1.37 -9.90 -8.16
CA VAL A 208 -2.20 -9.98 -9.37
C VAL A 208 -3.63 -10.35 -9.01
N GLY A 209 -4.59 -9.84 -9.79
CA GLY A 209 -6.01 -10.14 -9.59
C GLY A 209 -6.46 -11.43 -10.29
N ILE A 210 -5.70 -12.51 -10.16
CA ILE A 210 -6.01 -13.83 -10.73
C ILE A 210 -6.19 -14.82 -9.59
N PRO A 211 -7.43 -15.30 -9.35
CA PRO A 211 -7.70 -16.26 -8.30
C PRO A 211 -6.91 -17.55 -8.50
N GLU A 212 -6.42 -18.13 -7.42
CA GLU A 212 -5.76 -19.44 -7.40
C GLU A 212 -4.61 -19.60 -8.41
N LEU A 213 -3.91 -18.52 -8.74
CA LEU A 213 -2.79 -18.58 -9.68
C LEU A 213 -1.65 -19.45 -9.16
N VAL A 214 -1.26 -19.23 -7.91
CA VAL A 214 -0.22 -20.02 -7.25
C VAL A 214 -0.86 -21.27 -6.65
N LYS A 215 -0.34 -22.44 -7.04
CA LYS A 215 -0.83 -23.72 -6.54
C LYS A 215 0.06 -24.25 -5.41
N GLY A 216 -0.48 -25.13 -4.56
CA GLY A 216 0.26 -25.68 -3.43
C GLY A 216 1.54 -26.43 -3.83
N ASP A 217 1.54 -27.09 -5.01
CA ASP A 217 2.71 -27.76 -5.59
C ASP A 217 3.77 -26.83 -6.19
N TRP A 218 3.53 -25.49 -6.15
CA TRP A 218 4.49 -24.45 -6.55
C TRP A 218 5.26 -23.88 -5.36
N VAL A 219 4.88 -24.27 -4.15
CA VAL A 219 5.39 -23.67 -2.92
C VAL A 219 6.21 -24.71 -2.16
N LYS A 220 7.50 -24.44 -1.95
CA LYS A 220 8.33 -25.31 -1.12
C LYS A 220 8.00 -25.18 0.36
N LYS A 221 8.44 -26.13 1.15
CA LYS A 221 8.26 -26.10 2.61
C LYS A 221 8.86 -24.81 3.21
N ASP A 222 8.17 -24.25 4.19
CA ASP A 222 8.57 -23.07 4.97
C ASP A 222 8.63 -21.75 4.17
N THR A 223 8.08 -21.72 2.95
CA THR A 223 7.91 -20.48 2.17
C THR A 223 6.88 -19.56 2.81
N ILE A 224 7.20 -18.28 2.93
CA ILE A 224 6.23 -17.23 3.31
C ILE A 224 5.46 -16.81 2.06
N VAL A 225 4.13 -16.92 2.10
CA VAL A 225 3.27 -16.54 0.99
C VAL A 225 2.35 -15.39 1.41
N ILE A 226 2.41 -14.31 0.66
CA ILE A 226 1.53 -13.14 0.82
C ILE A 226 0.70 -12.99 -0.45
N ASP A 227 -0.63 -13.04 -0.32
CA ASP A 227 -1.55 -12.73 -1.41
C ASP A 227 -2.09 -11.31 -1.24
N VAL A 228 -1.86 -10.47 -2.24
CA VAL A 228 -2.34 -9.08 -2.31
C VAL A 228 -3.55 -8.96 -3.22
N GLY A 229 -3.89 -10.02 -3.94
CA GLY A 229 -4.98 -10.05 -4.89
C GLY A 229 -6.35 -9.97 -4.17
N ILE A 230 -7.19 -9.02 -4.59
CA ILE A 230 -8.59 -8.96 -4.14
C ILE A 230 -9.44 -9.57 -5.24
N ASN A 231 -9.94 -10.79 -5.01
CA ASN A 231 -10.76 -11.51 -5.95
C ASN A 231 -12.15 -11.76 -5.35
N LYS A 232 -13.20 -11.48 -6.13
CA LYS A 232 -14.56 -11.85 -5.76
C LYS A 232 -14.81 -13.28 -6.26
N THR A 233 -15.07 -14.19 -5.34
CA THR A 233 -15.47 -15.58 -5.63
C THR A 233 -16.90 -15.82 -5.18
N ASP A 234 -17.50 -16.92 -5.59
CA ASP A 234 -18.87 -17.32 -5.15
C ASP A 234 -18.94 -17.54 -3.63
N LYS A 235 -17.81 -17.71 -2.96
CA LYS A 235 -17.66 -17.85 -1.50
C LYS A 235 -17.32 -16.54 -0.77
N GLY A 236 -17.36 -15.41 -1.47
CA GLY A 236 -16.97 -14.09 -0.93
C GLY A 236 -15.64 -13.57 -1.48
N LEU A 237 -15.02 -12.61 -0.79
CA LEU A 237 -13.69 -12.11 -1.16
C LEU A 237 -12.65 -13.17 -0.77
N SER A 238 -11.99 -13.73 -1.78
CA SER A 238 -10.85 -14.62 -1.56
C SER A 238 -9.57 -13.80 -1.62
N LEU A 239 -8.80 -13.87 -0.55
CA LEU A 239 -7.43 -13.38 -0.54
C LEU A 239 -6.44 -14.51 -0.80
N ILE A 240 -6.72 -15.74 -0.41
CA ILE A 240 -5.90 -16.94 -0.72
C ILE A 240 -6.75 -18.20 -0.67
N HIS A 241 -6.52 -19.09 -1.62
CA HIS A 241 -6.78 -20.52 -1.49
C HIS A 241 -5.50 -21.29 -1.81
N ILE A 242 -4.62 -21.39 -0.84
CA ILE A 242 -3.52 -22.35 -0.84
C ILE A 242 -3.85 -23.43 0.17
#